data_ed58b783e16c6f490fe02a04a51fd352
#
_entry.id   ed58b783e16c6f490fe02a04a51fd352
#
_cell.length_a   1.000
_cell.length_b   1.000
_cell.length_c   1.000
_cell.angle_alpha   90.00
_cell.angle_beta   90.00
_cell.angle_gamma   90.00
#
_symmetry.space_group_name_H-M   'P 1'
#
loop_
_entity.id
_entity.type
_entity.pdbx_description
1 polymer ?
#
loop_
_entity_poly.entity_id
_entity_poly.type
_entity_poly.pdbx_seq_one_letter_code
_entity_poly.pdbx_strand_id
1 'polypeptide(L)'
;MPLKYNELSLPSPLVKEDGTRISTKLEWENGQRDYILNLMKKYMYGDLPPAPTEMTWETLQSATVYNGLGTREQIRLTYKGTTDEVMHLDLLVYVPAGSGPFPCAVGLNFGGNHSVEEDDTILMPDYVWPAGRATMKRGEQYVRWIPDHILKRGMALVTACYHQIYPDHGYDGLKDSIYKLFYSESKLFLAQPGKHNAISAWAWGLMRIADYLETRKEIDSSKLMVTGHSRLGKTALWTGANDPRYSVVVSNNSGCGGAAITRRTDIGETLEIMNHYFPHWLVPMAKVWQDNVEELPIDQHFMTSLIAPRAVAVASATEDTHADPDGEFYGLVAANEVYALYGEKEMTAEPIPQGGEAITSQSRHYHRRIGEHNILLFDWDHYIDFAFSVWK
;
A
#
# COMPACT_ATOMS: atom_id res chain seq x y z
N MET A 1 0.97 -15.74 -25.93
CA MET A 1 1.66 -14.48 -25.55
C MET A 1 0.71 -13.72 -24.63
N PRO A 2 1.18 -13.08 -23.57
CA PRO A 2 0.30 -12.31 -22.70
C PRO A 2 -0.50 -11.26 -23.47
N LEU A 3 -1.76 -11.04 -23.09
CA LEU A 3 -2.65 -10.08 -23.74
C LEU A 3 -2.07 -8.65 -23.66
N LYS A 4 -2.14 -7.92 -24.75
CA LYS A 4 -1.83 -6.49 -24.81
C LYS A 4 -3.02 -5.67 -24.32
N TYR A 5 -2.80 -4.39 -24.01
CA TYR A 5 -3.84 -3.50 -23.49
C TYR A 5 -5.11 -3.47 -24.33
N ASN A 6 -4.99 -3.36 -25.65
CA ASN A 6 -6.11 -3.30 -26.60
C ASN A 6 -6.86 -4.63 -26.81
N GLU A 7 -6.32 -5.73 -26.30
CA GLU A 7 -6.92 -7.07 -26.33
C GLU A 7 -7.68 -7.39 -25.03
N LEU A 8 -7.52 -6.54 -24.00
CA LEU A 8 -8.15 -6.73 -22.69
C LEU A 8 -9.60 -6.23 -22.70
N SER A 9 -10.52 -7.09 -22.28
CA SER A 9 -11.91 -6.70 -22.02
C SER A 9 -12.04 -6.28 -20.56
N LEU A 10 -11.76 -4.99 -20.26
CA LEU A 10 -11.80 -4.47 -18.89
C LEU A 10 -13.19 -3.92 -18.54
N PRO A 11 -13.71 -4.18 -17.33
CA PRO A 11 -14.91 -3.50 -16.84
C PRO A 11 -14.61 -2.01 -16.66
N SER A 12 -15.58 -1.15 -16.91
CA SER A 12 -15.42 0.29 -16.71
C SER A 12 -15.86 0.72 -15.31
N PRO A 13 -15.03 1.46 -14.54
CA PRO A 13 -15.45 2.00 -13.25
C PRO A 13 -16.52 3.09 -13.36
N LEU A 14 -16.83 3.56 -14.57
CA LEU A 14 -17.86 4.56 -14.83
C LEU A 14 -19.22 3.97 -15.15
N VAL A 15 -19.39 2.64 -15.14
CA VAL A 15 -20.65 1.97 -15.36
C VAL A 15 -21.30 1.64 -14.02
N LYS A 16 -22.57 2.04 -13.86
CA LYS A 16 -23.40 1.74 -12.69
C LYS A 16 -23.91 0.30 -12.71
N GLU A 17 -24.49 -0.14 -11.60
CA GLU A 17 -25.10 -1.47 -11.48
C GLU A 17 -26.22 -1.73 -12.52
N ASP A 18 -26.98 -0.69 -12.89
CA ASP A 18 -28.05 -0.76 -13.89
C ASP A 18 -27.54 -0.71 -15.35
N GLY A 19 -26.22 -0.69 -15.55
CA GLY A 19 -25.58 -0.61 -16.86
C GLY A 19 -25.46 0.81 -17.44
N THR A 20 -25.99 1.83 -16.77
CA THR A 20 -25.83 3.22 -17.23
C THR A 20 -24.42 3.73 -16.96
N ARG A 21 -23.90 4.56 -17.87
CA ARG A 21 -22.56 5.13 -17.76
C ARG A 21 -22.63 6.56 -17.26
N ILE A 22 -21.84 6.89 -16.23
CA ILE A 22 -21.62 8.26 -15.78
C ILE A 22 -20.58 8.95 -16.68
N SER A 23 -20.63 10.29 -16.72
CA SER A 23 -19.75 11.11 -17.56
C SER A 23 -19.20 12.34 -16.84
N THR A 24 -19.57 12.58 -15.59
CA THR A 24 -19.19 13.77 -14.86
C THR A 24 -18.51 13.44 -13.54
N LYS A 25 -17.58 14.32 -13.13
CA LYS A 25 -16.94 14.30 -11.81
C LYS A 25 -17.99 14.25 -10.68
N LEU A 26 -19.08 15.02 -10.81
CA LEU A 26 -20.12 15.11 -9.79
C LEU A 26 -20.82 13.74 -9.59
N GLU A 27 -21.11 13.03 -10.66
CA GLU A 27 -21.69 11.67 -10.58
C GLU A 27 -20.72 10.66 -9.96
N TRP A 28 -19.42 10.82 -10.28
CA TRP A 28 -18.38 9.99 -9.67
C TRP A 28 -18.30 10.21 -8.16
N GLU A 29 -18.21 11.45 -7.72
CA GLU A 29 -18.08 11.82 -6.31
C GLU A 29 -19.38 11.56 -5.51
N ASN A 30 -20.54 11.65 -6.14
CA ASN A 30 -21.85 11.47 -5.50
C ASN A 30 -22.42 10.04 -5.71
N GLY A 31 -21.64 9.02 -5.37
CA GLY A 31 -22.11 7.65 -5.23
C GLY A 31 -21.40 6.62 -6.09
N GLN A 32 -20.93 6.95 -7.32
CA GLN A 32 -20.25 5.96 -8.14
C GLN A 32 -18.92 5.49 -7.52
N ARG A 33 -18.15 6.42 -6.95
CA ARG A 33 -16.92 6.08 -6.23
C ARG A 33 -17.18 5.12 -5.06
N ASP A 34 -18.22 5.37 -4.29
CA ASP A 34 -18.59 4.51 -3.15
C ASP A 34 -19.10 3.14 -3.64
N TYR A 35 -19.83 3.10 -4.75
CA TYR A 35 -20.23 1.85 -5.39
C TYR A 35 -18.99 1.03 -5.78
N ILE A 36 -18.04 1.62 -6.48
CA ILE A 36 -16.77 0.96 -6.87
C ILE A 36 -15.97 0.50 -5.64
N LEU A 37 -15.88 1.33 -4.59
CA LEU A 37 -15.23 0.95 -3.35
C LEU A 37 -15.89 -0.28 -2.70
N ASN A 38 -17.22 -0.32 -2.70
CA ASN A 38 -17.99 -1.46 -2.17
C ASN A 38 -17.81 -2.73 -3.03
N LEU A 39 -17.66 -2.61 -4.34
CA LEU A 39 -17.31 -3.75 -5.20
C LEU A 39 -15.91 -4.29 -4.85
N MET A 40 -14.92 -3.42 -4.69
CA MET A 40 -13.55 -3.84 -4.29
C MET A 40 -13.55 -4.51 -2.92
N LYS A 41 -14.32 -4.00 -1.95
CA LYS A 41 -14.53 -4.65 -0.66
C LYS A 41 -15.17 -6.04 -0.81
N LYS A 42 -16.24 -6.12 -1.57
CA LYS A 42 -17.01 -7.37 -1.75
C LYS A 42 -16.19 -8.48 -2.41
N TYR A 43 -15.42 -8.13 -3.42
CA TYR A 43 -14.76 -9.13 -4.28
C TYR A 43 -13.29 -9.38 -3.93
N MET A 44 -12.60 -8.43 -3.26
CA MET A 44 -11.16 -8.54 -3.03
C MET A 44 -10.74 -8.32 -1.56
N TYR A 45 -11.02 -7.14 -0.97
CA TYR A 45 -10.30 -6.71 0.24
C TYR A 45 -11.14 -6.74 1.52
N GLY A 46 -12.45 -6.94 1.45
CA GLY A 46 -13.33 -6.87 2.63
C GLY A 46 -13.42 -5.48 3.25
N ASP A 47 -14.05 -5.41 4.40
CA ASP A 47 -14.15 -4.17 5.16
C ASP A 47 -12.87 -3.89 5.94
N LEU A 48 -12.55 -2.60 6.08
CA LEU A 48 -11.53 -2.17 7.02
C LEU A 48 -12.00 -2.41 8.46
N PRO A 49 -11.08 -2.73 9.40
CA PRO A 49 -11.39 -2.73 10.81
C PRO A 49 -11.91 -1.35 11.27
N PRO A 50 -12.77 -1.29 12.31
CA PRO A 50 -13.19 -0.03 12.89
C PRO A 50 -12.01 0.81 13.39
N ALA A 51 -12.20 2.12 13.55
CA ALA A 51 -11.23 2.95 14.26
C ALA A 51 -11.09 2.46 15.72
N PRO A 52 -9.91 2.58 16.35
CA PRO A 52 -9.74 2.24 17.77
C PRO A 52 -10.58 3.19 18.62
N THR A 53 -11.05 2.72 19.76
CA THR A 53 -11.78 3.55 20.73
C THR A 53 -10.84 4.48 21.50
N GLU A 54 -9.58 4.10 21.60
CA GLU A 54 -8.51 4.88 22.21
C GLU A 54 -7.20 4.61 21.47
N MET A 55 -6.45 5.68 21.19
CA MET A 55 -5.10 5.63 20.67
C MET A 55 -4.21 6.58 21.45
N THR A 56 -3.13 6.05 22.02
CA THR A 56 -2.11 6.81 22.74
C THR A 56 -0.73 6.50 22.16
N TRP A 57 0.25 7.33 22.46
CA TRP A 57 1.63 7.08 22.02
C TRP A 57 2.64 7.56 23.06
N GLU A 58 3.81 6.95 23.02
CA GLU A 58 4.97 7.33 23.80
C GLU A 58 6.25 7.26 22.97
N THR A 59 7.18 8.15 23.26
CA THR A 59 8.51 8.09 22.66
C THR A 59 9.39 7.16 23.49
N LEU A 60 9.76 6.01 22.93
CA LEU A 60 10.62 5.03 23.59
C LEU A 60 12.09 5.45 23.52
N GLN A 61 12.48 6.09 22.40
CA GLN A 61 13.87 6.55 22.19
C GLN A 61 13.88 7.67 21.16
N SER A 62 14.85 8.59 21.31
CA SER A 62 15.20 9.61 20.32
C SER A 62 16.71 9.74 20.20
N ALA A 63 17.21 9.93 18.99
CA ALA A 63 18.64 10.10 18.69
C ALA A 63 18.84 11.03 17.50
N THR A 64 19.92 11.82 17.52
CA THR A 64 20.42 12.51 16.33
C THR A 64 21.16 11.50 15.45
N VAL A 65 20.84 11.46 14.15
CA VAL A 65 21.38 10.47 13.21
C VAL A 65 22.11 11.14 12.04
N TYR A 66 22.96 10.35 11.38
CA TYR A 66 23.68 10.75 10.16
C TYR A 66 24.44 12.09 10.32
N ASN A 67 25.21 12.23 11.42
CA ASN A 67 25.98 13.45 11.73
C ASN A 67 25.15 14.74 11.76
N GLY A 68 23.94 14.67 12.30
CA GLY A 68 23.06 15.84 12.43
C GLY A 68 22.15 16.10 11.22
N LEU A 69 22.06 15.17 10.27
CA LEU A 69 21.17 15.27 9.14
C LEU A 69 19.68 15.23 9.55
N GLY A 70 19.39 14.56 10.66
CA GLY A 70 18.05 14.48 11.21
C GLY A 70 17.99 13.85 12.58
N THR A 71 16.77 13.61 13.03
CA THR A 71 16.47 12.83 14.25
C THR A 71 15.80 11.54 13.86
N ARG A 72 16.11 10.48 14.63
CA ARG A 72 15.35 9.23 14.61
C ARG A 72 14.66 9.05 15.94
N GLU A 73 13.38 8.75 15.89
CA GLU A 73 12.56 8.42 17.05
C GLU A 73 11.96 7.02 16.92
N GLN A 74 11.84 6.33 18.04
CA GLN A 74 11.07 5.10 18.15
C GLN A 74 9.84 5.42 18.97
N ILE A 75 8.67 5.28 18.35
CA ILE A 75 7.39 5.67 18.93
C ILE A 75 6.52 4.42 19.05
N ARG A 76 5.99 4.15 20.23
CA ARG A 76 4.99 3.10 20.44
C ARG A 76 3.60 3.71 20.39
N LEU A 77 2.82 3.30 19.40
CA LEU A 77 1.38 3.54 19.37
C LEU A 77 0.68 2.41 20.13
N THR A 78 -0.25 2.77 21.00
CA THR A 78 -1.06 1.82 21.76
C THR A 78 -2.52 1.99 21.42
N TYR A 79 -3.18 0.88 21.08
CA TYR A 79 -4.57 0.86 20.62
C TYR A 79 -5.43 0.04 21.57
N LYS A 80 -6.65 0.55 21.85
CA LYS A 80 -7.76 -0.19 22.46
C LYS A 80 -8.96 -0.17 21.51
N GLY A 81 -9.75 -1.21 21.55
CA GLY A 81 -10.98 -1.34 20.77
C GLY A 81 -12.19 -1.57 21.69
N THR A 82 -13.08 -2.46 21.27
CA THR A 82 -14.30 -2.81 22.00
C THR A 82 -14.16 -4.06 22.88
N THR A 83 -12.98 -4.68 22.89
CA THR A 83 -12.60 -5.79 23.77
C THR A 83 -11.62 -5.26 24.85
N ASP A 84 -11.24 -6.13 25.78
CA ASP A 84 -10.21 -5.83 26.80
C ASP A 84 -8.78 -5.95 26.27
N GLU A 85 -8.62 -6.31 24.98
CA GLU A 85 -7.33 -6.47 24.32
C GLU A 85 -6.66 -5.12 24.06
N VAL A 86 -5.34 -5.11 24.17
CA VAL A 86 -4.48 -3.97 23.84
C VAL A 86 -3.46 -4.40 22.80
N MET A 87 -3.18 -3.54 21.84
CA MET A 87 -2.15 -3.79 20.85
C MET A 87 -1.21 -2.60 20.69
N HIS A 88 0.00 -2.90 20.26
CA HIS A 88 1.05 -1.93 20.02
C HIS A 88 1.53 -1.98 18.57
N LEU A 89 1.87 -0.81 18.04
CA LEU A 89 2.58 -0.66 16.77
C LEU A 89 3.78 0.25 17.01
N ASP A 90 4.98 -0.28 16.82
CA ASP A 90 6.21 0.45 17.01
C ASP A 90 6.64 1.12 15.69
N LEU A 91 6.68 2.43 15.69
CA LEU A 91 7.14 3.23 14.56
C LEU A 91 8.63 3.52 14.66
N LEU A 92 9.30 3.52 13.53
CA LEU A 92 10.61 4.11 13.34
C LEU A 92 10.42 5.37 12.50
N VAL A 93 10.69 6.53 13.11
CA VAL A 93 10.39 7.85 12.55
C VAL A 93 11.69 8.60 12.33
N TYR A 94 11.94 9.04 11.11
CA TYR A 94 13.09 9.88 10.75
C TYR A 94 12.57 11.25 10.30
N VAL A 95 13.09 12.32 10.90
CA VAL A 95 12.71 13.69 10.58
C VAL A 95 13.98 14.47 10.20
N PRO A 96 14.00 15.18 9.05
CA PRO A 96 15.13 16.00 8.65
C PRO A 96 15.44 17.09 9.69
N ALA A 97 16.71 17.47 9.79
CA ALA A 97 17.09 18.65 10.55
C ALA A 97 16.59 19.93 9.84
N GLY A 98 16.14 20.92 10.63
CA GLY A 98 15.67 22.19 10.09
C GLY A 98 14.28 22.59 10.61
N SER A 99 13.70 23.58 9.96
CA SER A 99 12.47 24.25 10.46
C SER A 99 11.21 23.76 9.78
N GLY A 100 11.07 22.54 9.37
CA GLY A 100 9.82 21.96 8.85
C GLY A 100 8.61 22.92 8.67
N PRO A 101 7.39 22.48 8.49
CA PRO A 101 7.02 21.07 8.44
C PRO A 101 7.51 20.38 7.18
N PHE A 102 7.89 19.11 7.32
CA PHE A 102 8.43 18.30 6.23
C PHE A 102 7.37 17.38 5.63
N PRO A 103 7.36 17.15 4.31
CA PRO A 103 6.59 16.07 3.71
C PRO A 103 7.08 14.73 4.24
N CYS A 104 6.22 13.70 4.25
CA CYS A 104 6.54 12.44 4.88
C CYS A 104 6.19 11.23 4.01
N ALA A 105 7.16 10.34 3.82
CA ALA A 105 6.93 9.01 3.29
C ALA A 105 6.58 8.04 4.42
N VAL A 106 5.54 7.23 4.22
CA VAL A 106 5.03 6.24 5.17
C VAL A 106 4.94 4.88 4.52
N GLY A 107 5.50 3.86 5.12
CA GLY A 107 5.41 2.50 4.60
C GLY A 107 5.61 1.44 5.68
N LEU A 108 5.17 0.22 5.40
CA LEU A 108 5.40 -0.92 6.29
C LEU A 108 6.64 -1.70 5.87
N ASN A 109 7.41 -2.20 6.82
CA ASN A 109 8.59 -3.02 6.58
C ASN A 109 8.33 -4.50 6.88
N PHE A 110 9.12 -5.37 6.21
CA PHE A 110 8.99 -6.82 6.34
C PHE A 110 9.73 -7.41 7.54
N GLY A 111 10.83 -6.79 7.94
CA GLY A 111 11.81 -7.40 8.83
C GLY A 111 11.75 -6.93 10.28
N GLY A 112 10.89 -5.97 10.57
CA GLY A 112 10.95 -5.23 11.83
C GLY A 112 11.85 -3.99 11.74
N ASN A 113 11.62 -3.03 12.61
CA ASN A 113 12.30 -1.73 12.55
C ASN A 113 13.84 -1.84 12.63
N HIS A 114 14.36 -2.81 13.39
CA HIS A 114 15.80 -3.09 13.48
C HIS A 114 16.43 -3.51 12.15
N SER A 115 15.65 -4.02 11.21
CA SER A 115 16.17 -4.41 9.89
C SER A 115 16.39 -3.23 8.94
N VAL A 116 15.85 -2.06 9.26
CA VAL A 116 15.92 -0.84 8.42
C VAL A 116 17.32 -0.24 8.44
N GLU A 117 18.00 -0.29 9.57
CA GLU A 117 19.32 0.31 9.78
C GLU A 117 20.19 -0.55 10.70
N GLU A 118 21.52 -0.58 10.47
CA GLU A 118 22.47 -1.26 11.31
C GLU A 118 22.82 -0.37 12.52
N ASP A 119 21.89 -0.29 13.48
CA ASP A 119 22.06 0.46 14.73
C ASP A 119 21.51 -0.36 15.89
N ASP A 120 22.39 -0.65 16.87
CA ASP A 120 22.06 -1.49 18.04
C ASP A 120 21.05 -0.85 18.98
N THR A 121 20.82 0.44 18.87
CA THR A 121 19.84 1.16 19.70
C THR A 121 18.41 1.06 19.17
N ILE A 122 18.20 0.57 17.94
CA ILE A 122 16.86 0.29 17.44
C ILE A 122 16.33 -0.97 18.14
N LEU A 123 15.19 -0.84 18.78
CA LEU A 123 14.58 -1.90 19.57
C LEU A 123 14.20 -3.09 18.69
N MET A 124 14.42 -4.28 19.25
CA MET A 124 13.90 -5.51 18.65
C MET A 124 12.39 -5.58 18.90
N PRO A 125 11.61 -6.07 17.94
CA PRO A 125 10.16 -6.20 18.12
C PRO A 125 9.82 -7.24 19.20
N ASP A 126 8.79 -6.95 19.99
CA ASP A 126 8.29 -7.83 21.07
C ASP A 126 7.40 -8.98 20.56
N TYR A 127 7.27 -9.18 19.25
CA TYR A 127 6.45 -10.26 18.69
C TYR A 127 7.30 -11.44 18.24
N VAL A 128 6.71 -12.61 18.36
CA VAL A 128 7.32 -13.86 17.89
C VAL A 128 7.07 -14.01 16.40
N TRP A 129 8.14 -14.12 15.62
CA TRP A 129 8.03 -14.47 14.20
C TRP A 129 7.33 -15.83 14.04
N PRO A 130 6.53 -16.01 13.00
CA PRO A 130 5.92 -17.30 12.70
C PRO A 130 6.98 -18.40 12.69
N ALA A 131 6.64 -19.55 13.25
CA ALA A 131 7.55 -20.70 13.32
C ALA A 131 8.15 -21.00 11.93
N GLY A 132 9.47 -21.12 11.85
CA GLY A 132 10.22 -21.43 10.63
C GLY A 132 10.73 -20.24 9.81
N ARG A 133 10.43 -18.99 10.18
CA ARG A 133 11.07 -17.81 9.58
C ARG A 133 12.20 -17.30 10.48
N ALA A 134 13.39 -17.15 9.91
CA ALA A 134 14.49 -16.51 10.62
C ALA A 134 14.22 -15.01 10.80
N THR A 135 14.54 -14.48 11.98
CA THR A 135 14.53 -13.03 12.21
C THR A 135 15.57 -12.38 11.28
N MET A 136 15.17 -11.32 10.58
CA MET A 136 16.10 -10.55 9.76
C MET A 136 17.19 -9.91 10.64
N LYS A 137 18.37 -9.75 10.08
CA LYS A 137 19.49 -9.08 10.76
C LYS A 137 19.25 -7.57 10.81
N ARG A 138 19.94 -6.89 11.74
CA ARG A 138 20.00 -5.43 11.77
C ARG A 138 20.54 -4.91 10.43
N GLY A 139 19.88 -3.87 9.89
CA GLY A 139 20.28 -3.24 8.64
C GLY A 139 20.08 -4.07 7.37
N GLU A 140 19.57 -5.32 7.45
CA GLU A 140 19.42 -6.19 6.28
C GLU A 140 18.54 -5.57 5.19
N GLN A 141 17.60 -4.70 5.55
CA GLN A 141 16.72 -3.99 4.63
C GLN A 141 17.12 -2.53 4.36
N TYR A 142 18.32 -2.11 4.77
CA TYR A 142 18.75 -0.74 4.58
C TYR A 142 18.61 -0.27 3.12
N VAL A 143 19.01 -1.10 2.15
CA VAL A 143 18.92 -0.78 0.71
C VAL A 143 17.51 -0.50 0.23
N ARG A 144 16.50 -0.96 0.95
CA ARG A 144 15.07 -0.74 0.64
C ARG A 144 14.53 0.55 1.25
N TRP A 145 15.16 1.07 2.30
CA TRP A 145 14.64 2.20 3.07
C TRP A 145 15.51 3.45 2.96
N ILE A 146 16.83 3.30 2.84
CA ILE A 146 17.82 4.37 2.65
C ILE A 146 17.49 5.68 3.40
N PRO A 147 17.29 5.65 4.74
CA PRO A 147 16.76 6.80 5.48
C PRO A 147 17.62 8.06 5.33
N ASP A 148 18.95 7.92 5.29
CA ASP A 148 19.88 9.03 5.11
C ASP A 148 19.66 9.75 3.75
N HIS A 149 19.36 9.01 2.69
CA HIS A 149 19.08 9.59 1.38
C HIS A 149 17.75 10.36 1.40
N ILE A 150 16.69 9.77 1.96
CA ILE A 150 15.38 10.39 2.07
C ILE A 150 15.46 11.69 2.89
N LEU A 151 16.18 11.67 4.03
CA LEU A 151 16.42 12.87 4.84
C LEU A 151 17.17 13.95 4.06
N LYS A 152 18.23 13.60 3.29
CA LYS A 152 18.96 14.54 2.43
C LYS A 152 18.07 15.20 1.37
N ARG A 153 17.02 14.50 0.93
CA ARG A 153 16.01 15.03 -0.01
C ARG A 153 14.97 15.92 0.70
N GLY A 154 15.06 16.14 2.00
CA GLY A 154 14.15 16.99 2.77
C GLY A 154 12.78 16.35 3.04
N MET A 155 12.69 15.04 3.06
CA MET A 155 11.50 14.27 3.35
C MET A 155 11.68 13.48 4.64
N ALA A 156 10.67 13.46 5.50
CA ALA A 156 10.60 12.57 6.65
C ALA A 156 10.23 11.14 6.20
N LEU A 157 10.62 10.15 7.00
CA LEU A 157 10.31 8.74 6.74
C LEU A 157 9.71 8.11 7.99
N VAL A 158 8.62 7.39 7.83
CA VAL A 158 8.01 6.58 8.89
C VAL A 158 7.80 5.16 8.40
N THR A 159 8.27 4.21 9.19
CA THR A 159 8.03 2.79 8.92
C THR A 159 7.66 2.03 10.19
N ALA A 160 6.93 0.93 10.03
CA ALA A 160 6.54 -0.01 11.07
C ALA A 160 6.50 -1.42 10.52
N CYS A 161 6.67 -2.42 11.38
CA CYS A 161 6.58 -3.80 10.95
C CYS A 161 5.12 -4.23 10.72
N TYR A 162 4.82 -4.71 9.52
CA TYR A 162 3.48 -5.15 9.14
C TYR A 162 2.97 -6.35 9.96
N HIS A 163 3.88 -7.19 10.45
CA HIS A 163 3.53 -8.31 11.33
C HIS A 163 2.95 -7.89 12.68
N GLN A 164 3.25 -6.68 13.17
CA GLN A 164 2.64 -6.17 14.40
C GLN A 164 1.15 -5.81 14.22
N ILE A 165 0.70 -5.67 12.97
CA ILE A 165 -0.70 -5.36 12.63
C ILE A 165 -1.47 -6.67 12.36
N TYR A 166 -0.93 -7.50 11.50
CA TYR A 166 -1.43 -8.83 11.18
C TYR A 166 -0.24 -9.72 10.84
N PRO A 167 0.08 -10.74 11.66
CA PRO A 167 1.14 -11.70 11.35
C PRO A 167 0.84 -12.47 10.07
N ASP A 168 1.73 -12.36 9.08
CA ASP A 168 1.53 -12.90 7.72
C ASP A 168 1.82 -14.41 7.65
N HIS A 169 1.02 -15.22 8.31
CA HIS A 169 1.15 -16.67 8.35
C HIS A 169 -0.20 -17.40 8.30
N GLY A 170 -0.97 -17.07 7.29
CA GLY A 170 -2.26 -17.67 7.08
C GLY A 170 -3.33 -17.14 8.03
N TYR A 171 -4.39 -17.92 8.19
CA TYR A 171 -5.47 -17.57 9.11
C TYR A 171 -5.08 -17.66 10.60
N ASP A 172 -3.98 -18.33 10.92
CA ASP A 172 -3.46 -18.38 12.30
C ASP A 172 -3.02 -17.00 12.80
N GLY A 173 -2.64 -16.10 11.89
CA GLY A 173 -2.32 -14.70 12.22
C GLY A 173 -3.52 -13.88 12.67
N LEU A 174 -4.75 -14.32 12.37
CA LEU A 174 -5.96 -13.56 12.68
C LEU A 174 -6.14 -13.30 14.18
N LYS A 175 -5.90 -14.30 15.03
CA LYS A 175 -6.04 -14.20 16.48
C LYS A 175 -5.04 -13.23 17.14
N ASP A 176 -3.88 -13.04 16.50
CA ASP A 176 -2.81 -12.17 16.98
C ASP A 176 -2.82 -10.80 16.26
N SER A 177 -3.82 -10.57 15.40
CA SER A 177 -3.97 -9.33 14.61
C SER A 177 -4.77 -8.26 15.34
N ILE A 178 -4.80 -7.07 14.75
CA ILE A 178 -5.59 -5.92 15.25
C ILE A 178 -7.09 -6.22 15.34
N TYR A 179 -7.58 -7.25 14.69
CA TYR A 179 -8.99 -7.65 14.79
C TYR A 179 -9.39 -8.09 16.19
N LYS A 180 -8.46 -8.57 17.03
CA LYS A 180 -8.75 -8.92 18.44
C LYS A 180 -9.18 -7.71 19.26
N LEU A 181 -8.86 -6.50 18.86
CA LEU A 181 -9.33 -5.27 19.50
C LEU A 181 -10.86 -5.10 19.41
N PHE A 182 -11.49 -5.73 18.42
CA PHE A 182 -12.90 -5.51 18.08
C PHE A 182 -13.76 -6.76 18.20
N TYR A 183 -13.14 -7.93 18.16
CA TYR A 183 -13.85 -9.21 18.14
C TYR A 183 -13.27 -10.18 19.14
N SER A 184 -14.12 -10.80 19.96
CA SER A 184 -13.68 -11.89 20.85
C SER A 184 -13.15 -13.08 20.05
N GLU A 185 -12.29 -13.90 20.65
CA GLU A 185 -11.69 -15.07 20.00
C GLU A 185 -12.74 -15.99 19.37
N SER A 186 -13.85 -16.25 20.08
CA SER A 186 -14.97 -17.04 19.54
C SER A 186 -15.59 -16.41 18.30
N LYS A 187 -15.71 -15.09 18.23
CA LYS A 187 -16.22 -14.37 17.05
C LYS A 187 -15.22 -14.36 15.91
N LEU A 188 -13.92 -14.25 16.21
CA LEU A 188 -12.86 -14.37 15.20
C LEU A 188 -12.85 -15.77 14.57
N PHE A 189 -13.03 -16.80 15.38
CA PHE A 189 -13.06 -18.19 14.90
C PHE A 189 -14.33 -18.51 14.10
N LEU A 190 -15.48 -17.94 14.50
CA LEU A 190 -16.77 -18.08 13.81
C LEU A 190 -16.96 -17.07 12.67
N ALA A 191 -16.18 -15.99 12.66
CA ALA A 191 -16.15 -15.07 11.53
C ALA A 191 -15.70 -15.85 10.31
N GLN A 192 -16.60 -15.98 9.35
CA GLN A 192 -16.28 -16.66 8.10
C GLN A 192 -14.93 -16.18 7.58
N PRO A 193 -14.02 -17.08 7.20
CA PRO A 193 -12.80 -16.71 6.52
C PRO A 193 -13.13 -15.66 5.48
N GLY A 194 -12.52 -14.47 5.55
CA GLY A 194 -12.67 -13.43 4.56
C GLY A 194 -13.39 -12.14 4.94
N LYS A 195 -14.00 -12.04 6.11
CA LYS A 195 -14.36 -10.70 6.61
C LYS A 195 -13.17 -9.94 7.20
N HIS A 196 -12.13 -10.66 7.59
CA HIS A 196 -10.98 -10.16 8.34
C HIS A 196 -9.69 -10.60 7.65
N ASN A 197 -9.27 -9.86 6.63
CA ASN A 197 -8.09 -10.19 5.84
C ASN A 197 -6.89 -9.31 6.20
N ALA A 198 -5.70 -9.80 5.83
CA ALA A 198 -4.46 -9.16 6.20
C ALA A 198 -4.23 -7.81 5.48
N ILE A 199 -4.58 -7.68 4.19
CA ILE A 199 -4.35 -6.44 3.43
C ILE A 199 -5.15 -5.29 4.05
N SER A 200 -6.42 -5.51 4.42
CA SER A 200 -7.23 -4.48 5.09
C SER A 200 -6.74 -4.16 6.51
N ALA A 201 -6.21 -5.15 7.24
CA ALA A 201 -5.56 -4.91 8.52
C ALA A 201 -4.30 -4.04 8.36
N TRP A 202 -3.42 -4.36 7.41
CA TRP A 202 -2.21 -3.58 7.16
C TRP A 202 -2.54 -2.16 6.69
N ALA A 203 -3.55 -2.00 5.83
CA ALA A 203 -4.04 -0.68 5.42
C ALA A 203 -4.56 0.14 6.63
N TRP A 204 -5.31 -0.51 7.53
CA TRP A 204 -5.74 0.12 8.78
C TRP A 204 -4.54 0.63 9.59
N GLY A 205 -3.47 -0.14 9.71
CA GLY A 205 -2.25 0.30 10.38
C GLY A 205 -1.65 1.57 9.77
N LEU A 206 -1.57 1.64 8.44
CA LEU A 206 -1.11 2.84 7.74
C LEU A 206 -2.03 4.04 8.00
N MET A 207 -3.35 3.84 8.05
CA MET A 207 -4.30 4.90 8.41
C MET A 207 -4.09 5.40 9.84
N ARG A 208 -3.76 4.51 10.79
CA ARG A 208 -3.46 4.90 12.19
C ARG A 208 -2.14 5.64 12.31
N ILE A 209 -1.17 5.33 11.45
CA ILE A 209 0.08 6.13 11.36
C ILE A 209 -0.25 7.55 10.91
N ALA A 210 -1.15 7.73 9.93
CA ALA A 210 -1.59 9.07 9.52
C ALA A 210 -2.27 9.84 10.65
N ASP A 211 -3.10 9.18 11.49
CA ASP A 211 -3.71 9.83 12.67
C ASP A 211 -2.64 10.39 13.63
N TYR A 212 -1.57 9.62 13.85
CA TYR A 212 -0.44 10.08 14.66
C TYR A 212 0.30 11.25 14.00
N LEU A 213 0.55 11.18 12.69
CA LEU A 213 1.30 12.22 11.97
C LEU A 213 0.57 13.57 11.94
N GLU A 214 -0.75 13.59 11.96
CA GLU A 214 -1.55 14.82 12.09
C GLU A 214 -1.31 15.55 13.43
N THR A 215 -0.78 14.86 14.44
CA THR A 215 -0.44 15.49 15.74
C THR A 215 0.98 16.06 15.76
N ARG A 216 1.81 15.80 14.75
CA ARG A 216 3.23 16.15 14.69
C ARG A 216 3.45 17.46 13.93
N LYS A 217 3.90 18.50 14.64
CA LYS A 217 4.10 19.85 14.08
C LYS A 217 5.22 19.95 13.05
N GLU A 218 6.20 19.05 13.13
CA GLU A 218 7.31 18.97 12.19
C GLU A 218 6.97 18.24 10.89
N ILE A 219 5.78 17.63 10.80
CA ILE A 219 5.29 16.94 9.60
C ILE A 219 4.20 17.76 8.93
N ASP A 220 4.33 17.95 7.63
CA ASP A 220 3.27 18.51 6.78
C ASP A 220 2.25 17.39 6.47
N SER A 221 1.19 17.31 7.27
CA SER A 221 0.16 16.28 7.12
C SER A 221 -0.66 16.40 5.81
N SER A 222 -0.53 17.51 5.08
CA SER A 222 -1.10 17.65 3.73
C SER A 222 -0.23 16.99 2.63
N LYS A 223 1.01 16.62 2.98
CA LYS A 223 2.03 16.05 2.09
C LYS A 223 2.49 14.68 2.57
N LEU A 224 1.54 13.78 2.76
CA LEU A 224 1.82 12.39 3.09
C LEU A 224 1.87 11.54 1.82
N MET A 225 2.93 10.73 1.71
CA MET A 225 3.10 9.70 0.69
C MET A 225 3.03 8.33 1.35
N VAL A 226 2.07 7.48 0.98
CA VAL A 226 2.10 6.07 1.34
C VAL A 226 2.87 5.28 0.30
N THR A 227 3.76 4.39 0.74
CA THR A 227 4.54 3.53 -0.15
C THR A 227 4.57 2.09 0.33
N GLY A 228 4.67 1.17 -0.60
CA GLY A 228 4.82 -0.25 -0.29
C GLY A 228 5.41 -1.04 -1.44
N HIS A 229 6.12 -2.11 -1.09
CA HIS A 229 6.72 -3.07 -2.00
C HIS A 229 5.98 -4.41 -1.93
N SER A 230 5.79 -5.07 -3.08
CA SER A 230 5.17 -6.39 -3.14
C SER A 230 3.75 -6.38 -2.53
N ARG A 231 3.42 -7.29 -1.59
CA ARG A 231 2.15 -7.31 -0.85
C ARG A 231 1.84 -5.99 -0.14
N LEU A 232 2.87 -5.28 0.28
CA LEU A 232 2.70 -3.96 0.91
C LEU A 232 2.44 -2.86 -0.14
N GLY A 233 2.78 -3.07 -1.41
CA GLY A 233 2.34 -2.23 -2.54
C GLY A 233 0.83 -2.38 -2.79
N LYS A 234 0.29 -3.61 -2.74
CA LYS A 234 -1.16 -3.88 -2.73
C LYS A 234 -1.83 -3.12 -1.58
N THR A 235 -1.21 -3.20 -0.38
CA THR A 235 -1.67 -2.49 0.83
C THR A 235 -1.64 -0.97 0.67
N ALA A 236 -0.58 -0.41 0.08
CA ALA A 236 -0.46 1.03 -0.14
C ALA A 236 -1.57 1.56 -1.07
N LEU A 237 -1.87 0.84 -2.17
CA LEU A 237 -2.98 1.18 -3.06
C LEU A 237 -4.33 1.11 -2.33
N TRP A 238 -4.56 0.05 -1.54
CA TRP A 238 -5.80 -0.09 -0.77
C TRP A 238 -5.94 0.98 0.31
N THR A 239 -4.83 1.36 0.95
CA THR A 239 -4.79 2.50 1.87
C THR A 239 -5.17 3.79 1.16
N GLY A 240 -4.55 4.08 0.01
CA GLY A 240 -4.84 5.26 -0.78
C GLY A 240 -6.30 5.33 -1.25
N ALA A 241 -6.91 4.21 -1.61
CA ALA A 241 -8.32 4.15 -1.98
C ALA A 241 -9.27 4.51 -0.82
N ASN A 242 -8.87 4.26 0.44
CA ASN A 242 -9.68 4.44 1.64
C ASN A 242 -9.32 5.67 2.49
N ASP A 243 -8.11 6.19 2.39
CA ASP A 243 -7.65 7.33 3.20
C ASP A 243 -7.16 8.49 2.32
N PRO A 244 -7.94 9.57 2.21
CA PRO A 244 -7.61 10.72 1.38
C PRO A 244 -6.44 11.56 1.89
N ARG A 245 -5.96 11.37 3.12
CA ARG A 245 -4.82 12.10 3.69
C ARG A 245 -3.51 11.78 2.98
N TYR A 246 -3.40 10.58 2.43
CA TYR A 246 -2.27 10.24 1.58
C TYR A 246 -2.46 10.88 0.20
N SER A 247 -1.80 12.01 -0.01
CA SER A 247 -1.87 12.79 -1.26
C SER A 247 -1.06 12.18 -2.40
N VAL A 248 -0.10 11.32 -2.08
CA VAL A 248 0.67 10.50 -3.03
C VAL A 248 0.61 9.05 -2.61
N VAL A 249 0.32 8.15 -3.54
CA VAL A 249 0.24 6.69 -3.30
C VAL A 249 1.23 5.99 -4.21
N VAL A 250 2.11 5.19 -3.63
CA VAL A 250 3.18 4.49 -4.35
C VAL A 250 3.04 2.98 -4.21
N SER A 251 2.99 2.29 -5.33
CA SER A 251 2.95 0.83 -5.43
C SER A 251 4.15 0.32 -6.20
N ASN A 252 5.02 -0.44 -5.56
CA ASN A 252 6.22 -1.02 -6.16
C ASN A 252 6.10 -2.52 -6.28
N ASN A 253 6.21 -3.06 -7.49
CA ASN A 253 6.20 -4.50 -7.78
C ASN A 253 5.06 -5.25 -7.07
N SER A 254 3.84 -4.75 -7.17
CA SER A 254 2.71 -5.25 -6.39
C SER A 254 1.94 -6.41 -7.02
N GLY A 255 2.05 -6.59 -8.32
CA GLY A 255 1.47 -7.72 -9.04
C GLY A 255 -0.05 -7.83 -8.95
N CYS A 256 -0.56 -9.04 -9.10
CA CYS A 256 -1.97 -9.38 -8.97
C CYS A 256 -2.52 -8.99 -7.59
N GLY A 257 -3.75 -8.48 -7.51
CA GLY A 257 -4.29 -7.89 -6.27
C GLY A 257 -3.57 -6.60 -5.84
N GLY A 258 -2.72 -6.06 -6.69
CA GLY A 258 -2.04 -4.78 -6.57
C GLY A 258 -2.31 -3.89 -7.77
N ALA A 259 -1.27 -3.52 -8.52
CA ALA A 259 -1.41 -2.69 -9.71
C ALA A 259 -1.68 -3.51 -11.00
N ALA A 260 -1.28 -4.78 -11.05
CA ALA A 260 -1.37 -5.59 -12.27
C ALA A 260 -2.82 -6.00 -12.58
N ILE A 261 -3.21 -5.88 -13.84
CA ILE A 261 -4.52 -6.33 -14.36
C ILE A 261 -4.70 -7.83 -14.09
N THR A 262 -5.75 -8.19 -13.37
CA THR A 262 -6.05 -9.58 -12.96
C THR A 262 -6.37 -10.50 -14.15
N ARG A 263 -6.95 -9.95 -15.23
CA ARG A 263 -7.31 -10.68 -16.45
C ARG A 263 -6.12 -11.13 -17.29
N ARG A 264 -4.89 -10.75 -16.94
CA ARG A 264 -3.66 -11.23 -17.59
C ARG A 264 -3.18 -12.51 -16.89
N THR A 265 -3.87 -13.60 -17.13
CA THR A 265 -3.64 -14.88 -16.43
C THR A 265 -2.48 -15.72 -16.98
N ASP A 266 -1.95 -15.35 -18.15
CA ASP A 266 -0.85 -16.07 -18.81
C ASP A 266 0.54 -15.68 -18.30
N ILE A 267 0.61 -14.75 -17.35
CA ILE A 267 1.88 -14.23 -16.84
C ILE A 267 1.73 -13.81 -15.37
N GLY A 268 2.79 -13.99 -14.61
CA GLY A 268 2.91 -13.49 -13.25
C GLY A 268 2.10 -14.26 -12.21
N GLU A 269 1.85 -13.57 -11.10
CA GLU A 269 0.99 -14.03 -10.03
C GLU A 269 -0.47 -13.96 -10.48
N THR A 270 -1.21 -15.04 -10.32
CA THR A 270 -2.64 -15.09 -10.61
C THR A 270 -3.47 -15.06 -9.33
N LEU A 271 -4.77 -14.81 -9.47
CA LEU A 271 -5.69 -14.85 -8.34
C LEU A 271 -5.75 -16.25 -7.71
N GLU A 272 -5.59 -17.31 -8.52
CA GLU A 272 -5.49 -18.70 -8.06
C GLU A 272 -4.24 -18.90 -7.19
N ILE A 273 -3.07 -18.45 -7.64
CA ILE A 273 -1.81 -18.52 -6.89
C ILE A 273 -1.94 -17.77 -5.56
N MET A 274 -2.51 -16.57 -5.56
CA MET A 274 -2.72 -15.81 -4.33
C MET A 274 -3.65 -16.52 -3.36
N ASN A 275 -4.76 -17.05 -3.83
CA ASN A 275 -5.72 -17.78 -2.97
C ASN A 275 -5.16 -19.10 -2.43
N HIS A 276 -4.22 -19.72 -3.16
CA HIS A 276 -3.57 -20.95 -2.73
C HIS A 276 -2.53 -20.71 -1.64
N TYR A 277 -1.61 -19.76 -1.87
CA TYR A 277 -0.47 -19.52 -0.97
C TYR A 277 -0.77 -18.51 0.14
N PHE A 278 -1.69 -17.56 -0.11
CA PHE A 278 -2.00 -16.46 0.78
C PHE A 278 -3.52 -16.27 0.97
N PRO A 279 -4.25 -17.32 1.36
CA PRO A 279 -5.72 -17.28 1.42
C PRO A 279 -6.27 -16.25 2.41
N HIS A 280 -5.44 -15.73 3.31
CA HIS A 280 -5.77 -14.72 4.31
C HIS A 280 -5.61 -13.27 3.82
N TRP A 281 -5.07 -13.06 2.61
CA TRP A 281 -4.91 -11.70 2.09
C TRP A 281 -6.19 -11.11 1.54
N LEU A 282 -7.02 -11.93 0.93
CA LEU A 282 -8.23 -11.54 0.24
C LEU A 282 -9.48 -12.15 0.88
N VAL A 283 -10.66 -11.65 0.48
CA VAL A 283 -11.93 -12.26 0.88
C VAL A 283 -12.17 -13.59 0.13
N PRO A 284 -12.95 -14.54 0.68
CA PRO A 284 -13.25 -15.80 0.00
C PRO A 284 -13.95 -15.62 -1.35
N MET A 285 -14.62 -14.50 -1.56
CA MET A 285 -15.25 -14.19 -2.86
C MET A 285 -14.21 -14.12 -3.98
N ALA A 286 -12.97 -13.67 -3.69
CA ALA A 286 -11.87 -13.69 -4.66
C ALA A 286 -11.56 -15.12 -5.15
N LYS A 287 -11.72 -16.13 -4.29
CA LYS A 287 -11.53 -17.53 -4.67
C LYS A 287 -12.63 -18.05 -5.62
N VAL A 288 -13.84 -17.55 -5.50
CA VAL A 288 -14.97 -17.96 -6.38
C VAL A 288 -14.68 -17.61 -7.84
N TRP A 289 -13.93 -16.52 -8.06
CA TRP A 289 -13.65 -15.99 -9.40
C TRP A 289 -12.27 -16.36 -9.96
N GLN A 290 -11.45 -17.08 -9.20
CA GLN A 290 -10.07 -17.37 -9.61
C GLN A 290 -9.95 -18.13 -10.94
N ASP A 291 -10.93 -18.99 -11.25
CA ASP A 291 -10.95 -19.81 -12.47
C ASP A 291 -11.74 -19.12 -13.61
N ASN A 292 -12.30 -17.95 -13.36
CA ASN A 292 -13.15 -17.22 -14.31
C ASN A 292 -13.03 -15.69 -14.13
N VAL A 293 -11.80 -15.20 -14.13
CA VAL A 293 -11.48 -13.78 -13.86
C VAL A 293 -12.06 -12.83 -14.90
N GLU A 294 -12.38 -13.32 -16.11
CA GLU A 294 -12.97 -12.52 -17.17
C GLU A 294 -14.39 -12.06 -16.83
N GLU A 295 -15.12 -12.84 -16.02
CA GLU A 295 -16.47 -12.50 -15.56
C GLU A 295 -16.47 -11.68 -14.25
N LEU A 296 -15.30 -11.50 -13.61
CA LEU A 296 -15.19 -10.69 -12.39
C LEU A 296 -15.63 -9.24 -12.69
N PRO A 297 -16.59 -8.66 -11.94
CA PRO A 297 -17.13 -7.33 -12.27
C PRO A 297 -16.18 -6.17 -11.95
N ILE A 298 -14.97 -6.46 -11.48
CA ILE A 298 -13.90 -5.51 -11.18
C ILE A 298 -12.59 -5.92 -11.86
N ASP A 299 -11.63 -4.99 -11.89
CA ASP A 299 -10.21 -5.30 -12.08
C ASP A 299 -9.35 -4.28 -11.33
N GLN A 300 -8.04 -4.47 -11.24
CA GLN A 300 -7.17 -3.72 -10.34
C GLN A 300 -7.07 -2.21 -10.64
N HIS A 301 -7.31 -1.79 -11.88
CA HIS A 301 -7.43 -0.36 -12.22
C HIS A 301 -8.56 0.37 -11.47
N PHE A 302 -9.54 -0.35 -10.90
CA PHE A 302 -10.56 0.25 -10.03
C PHE A 302 -9.93 0.82 -8.77
N MET A 303 -8.92 0.14 -8.22
CA MET A 303 -8.19 0.61 -7.04
C MET A 303 -7.43 1.91 -7.33
N THR A 304 -6.75 1.99 -8.47
CA THR A 304 -6.11 3.23 -8.95
C THR A 304 -7.15 4.34 -9.20
N SER A 305 -8.28 4.00 -9.79
CA SER A 305 -9.39 4.93 -10.04
C SER A 305 -9.97 5.52 -8.75
N LEU A 306 -10.05 4.74 -7.66
CA LEU A 306 -10.52 5.20 -6.35
C LEU A 306 -9.60 6.25 -5.71
N ILE A 307 -8.34 6.33 -6.12
CA ILE A 307 -7.37 7.31 -5.63
C ILE A 307 -7.53 8.65 -6.34
N ALA A 308 -8.05 8.67 -7.58
CA ALA A 308 -8.22 9.91 -8.37
C ALA A 308 -8.98 11.00 -7.57
N PRO A 309 -8.60 12.28 -7.70
CA PRO A 309 -7.54 12.85 -8.55
C PRO A 309 -6.14 12.90 -7.90
N ARG A 310 -5.94 12.25 -6.74
CA ARG A 310 -4.66 12.24 -6.04
C ARG A 310 -3.60 11.48 -6.84
N ALA A 311 -2.35 11.76 -6.50
CA ALA A 311 -1.21 11.24 -7.24
C ALA A 311 -0.96 9.74 -6.97
N VAL A 312 -0.69 8.99 -8.04
CA VAL A 312 -0.32 7.56 -7.99
C VAL A 312 0.95 7.31 -8.75
N ALA A 313 1.91 6.65 -8.12
CA ALA A 313 3.10 6.10 -8.77
C ALA A 313 3.06 4.58 -8.71
N VAL A 314 3.27 3.95 -9.85
CA VAL A 314 3.44 2.49 -9.97
C VAL A 314 4.85 2.24 -10.50
N ALA A 315 5.54 1.29 -9.91
CA ALA A 315 6.88 0.90 -10.34
C ALA A 315 7.00 -0.60 -10.45
N SER A 316 7.72 -1.02 -11.48
CA SER A 316 8.01 -2.41 -11.79
C SER A 316 9.51 -2.64 -11.98
N ALA A 317 9.92 -3.89 -12.08
CA ALA A 317 11.29 -4.28 -12.40
C ALA A 317 11.33 -5.25 -13.60
N THR A 318 12.37 -5.14 -14.43
CA THR A 318 12.47 -5.90 -15.70
C THR A 318 12.52 -7.41 -15.52
N GLU A 319 13.09 -7.88 -14.40
CA GLU A 319 13.28 -9.29 -14.11
C GLU A 319 12.18 -9.86 -13.18
N ASP A 320 11.28 -9.01 -12.71
CA ASP A 320 10.15 -9.41 -11.86
C ASP A 320 8.92 -9.80 -12.68
N THR A 321 9.05 -10.84 -13.46
CA THR A 321 7.94 -11.35 -14.29
C THR A 321 6.77 -11.86 -13.45
N HIS A 322 7.01 -12.17 -12.17
CA HIS A 322 5.96 -12.60 -11.23
C HIS A 322 4.97 -11.46 -10.91
N ALA A 323 5.44 -10.20 -10.89
CA ALA A 323 4.57 -9.04 -10.68
C ALA A 323 3.85 -8.58 -11.96
N ASP A 324 4.13 -9.15 -13.13
CA ASP A 324 3.62 -8.71 -14.43
C ASP A 324 3.84 -7.20 -14.67
N PRO A 325 5.06 -6.75 -14.99
CA PRO A 325 5.37 -5.33 -15.19
C PRO A 325 4.48 -4.61 -16.20
N ASP A 326 4.10 -5.28 -17.28
CA ASP A 326 3.19 -4.71 -18.29
C ASP A 326 1.77 -4.59 -17.74
N GLY A 327 1.31 -5.60 -16.98
CA GLY A 327 0.01 -5.58 -16.32
C GLY A 327 -0.10 -4.48 -15.26
N GLU A 328 0.98 -4.22 -14.51
CA GLU A 328 1.03 -3.10 -13.56
C GLU A 328 0.92 -1.74 -14.29
N PHE A 329 1.61 -1.58 -15.40
CA PHE A 329 1.48 -0.38 -16.24
C PHE A 329 0.07 -0.23 -16.81
N TYR A 330 -0.50 -1.31 -17.34
CA TYR A 330 -1.86 -1.30 -17.89
C TYR A 330 -2.93 -0.98 -16.83
N GLY A 331 -2.75 -1.42 -15.59
CA GLY A 331 -3.62 -1.06 -14.46
C GLY A 331 -3.62 0.44 -14.17
N LEU A 332 -2.47 1.09 -14.32
CA LEU A 332 -2.36 2.55 -14.18
C LEU A 332 -3.00 3.28 -15.36
N VAL A 333 -2.78 2.79 -16.59
CA VAL A 333 -3.38 3.36 -17.81
C VAL A 333 -4.90 3.22 -17.82
N ALA A 334 -5.43 2.06 -17.43
CA ALA A 334 -6.87 1.81 -17.44
C ALA A 334 -7.68 2.72 -16.49
N ALA A 335 -7.02 3.38 -15.54
CA ALA A 335 -7.65 4.42 -14.72
C ALA A 335 -7.87 5.76 -15.46
N ASN A 336 -7.44 5.90 -16.73
CA ASN A 336 -7.62 7.10 -17.56
C ASN A 336 -9.07 7.61 -17.52
N GLU A 337 -10.06 6.72 -17.59
CA GLU A 337 -11.46 7.10 -17.63
C GLU A 337 -11.87 7.98 -16.43
N VAL A 338 -11.41 7.65 -15.24
CA VAL A 338 -11.75 8.39 -14.02
C VAL A 338 -10.90 9.66 -13.90
N TYR A 339 -9.61 9.60 -14.19
CA TYR A 339 -8.75 10.78 -14.16
C TYR A 339 -9.19 11.83 -15.19
N ALA A 340 -9.73 11.42 -16.33
CA ALA A 340 -10.30 12.33 -17.35
C ALA A 340 -11.49 13.14 -16.80
N LEU A 341 -12.29 12.62 -15.86
CA LEU A 341 -13.36 13.37 -15.21
C LEU A 341 -12.84 14.59 -14.43
N TYR A 342 -11.58 14.57 -14.05
CA TYR A 342 -10.88 15.67 -13.35
C TYR A 342 -10.07 16.55 -14.31
N GLY A 343 -10.19 16.31 -15.64
CA GLY A 343 -9.51 17.10 -16.67
C GLY A 343 -8.04 16.71 -16.88
N GLU A 344 -7.63 15.55 -16.41
CA GLU A 344 -6.27 15.06 -16.64
C GLU A 344 -6.10 14.48 -18.05
N LYS A 345 -4.90 14.62 -18.57
CA LYS A 345 -4.53 14.02 -19.85
C LYS A 345 -4.40 12.51 -19.73
N GLU A 346 -4.77 11.80 -20.77
CA GLU A 346 -4.59 10.37 -20.86
C GLU A 346 -3.10 9.97 -20.79
N MET A 347 -2.83 8.89 -20.10
CA MET A 347 -1.55 8.17 -20.18
C MET A 347 -1.68 7.15 -21.30
N THR A 348 -0.74 7.16 -22.26
CA THR A 348 -0.77 6.23 -23.42
C THR A 348 -0.35 4.82 -22.98
N ALA A 349 -1.04 3.81 -23.50
CA ALA A 349 -0.70 2.41 -23.22
C ALA A 349 0.54 1.93 -23.98
N GLU A 350 0.91 2.61 -25.03
CA GLU A 350 2.05 2.25 -25.90
C GLU A 350 2.86 3.51 -26.30
N PRO A 351 4.19 3.43 -26.38
CA PRO A 351 4.98 2.24 -26.02
C PRO A 351 5.05 2.03 -24.51
N ILE A 352 5.13 0.75 -24.10
CA ILE A 352 5.34 0.40 -22.69
C ILE A 352 6.77 0.81 -22.31
N PRO A 353 6.97 1.54 -21.17
CA PRO A 353 8.30 1.90 -20.70
C PRO A 353 9.20 0.68 -20.48
N GLN A 354 10.41 0.70 -21.00
CA GLN A 354 11.41 -0.34 -20.87
C GLN A 354 12.31 -0.11 -19.66
N GLY A 355 13.24 -1.02 -19.40
CA GLY A 355 14.16 -0.90 -18.27
C GLY A 355 14.93 0.41 -18.23
N GLY A 356 14.86 1.14 -17.15
CA GLY A 356 15.44 2.47 -16.94
C GLY A 356 14.55 3.63 -17.41
N GLU A 357 13.38 3.35 -18.01
CA GLU A 357 12.48 4.38 -18.54
C GLU A 357 11.36 4.71 -17.55
N ALA A 358 10.82 5.93 -17.68
CA ALA A 358 9.69 6.41 -16.90
C ALA A 358 8.74 7.24 -17.77
N ILE A 359 7.48 7.26 -17.39
CA ILE A 359 6.44 8.11 -17.98
C ILE A 359 5.63 8.77 -16.86
N THR A 360 5.32 10.05 -17.02
CA THR A 360 4.49 10.82 -16.08
C THR A 360 3.40 11.55 -16.85
N SER A 361 2.17 11.43 -16.39
CA SER A 361 1.03 12.21 -16.86
C SER A 361 0.35 12.86 -15.65
N GLN A 362 0.64 14.14 -15.42
CA GLN A 362 0.13 14.95 -14.31
C GLN A 362 0.26 14.23 -12.94
N SER A 363 -0.83 13.63 -12.44
CA SER A 363 -0.85 12.92 -11.15
C SER A 363 -0.57 11.42 -11.25
N ARG A 364 -0.17 10.91 -12.40
CA ARG A 364 0.18 9.49 -12.55
C ARG A 364 1.60 9.33 -13.05
N HIS A 365 2.35 8.45 -12.40
CA HIS A 365 3.74 8.14 -12.72
C HIS A 365 3.94 6.63 -12.82
N TYR A 366 4.71 6.20 -13.81
CA TYR A 366 5.21 4.83 -13.92
C TYR A 366 6.69 4.86 -14.25
N HIS A 367 7.45 3.96 -13.63
CA HIS A 367 8.81 3.65 -14.09
C HIS A 367 9.09 2.15 -14.00
N ARG A 368 10.03 1.70 -14.84
CA ARG A 368 10.49 0.31 -14.83
C ARG A 368 11.98 0.28 -14.52
N ARG A 369 12.34 -0.17 -13.33
CA ARG A 369 13.73 -0.35 -12.92
C ARG A 369 14.33 -1.58 -13.61
N ILE A 370 15.63 -1.56 -13.93
CA ILE A 370 16.37 -2.77 -14.36
C ILE A 370 16.67 -3.61 -13.12
N GLY A 371 16.41 -4.91 -13.18
CA GLY A 371 16.73 -5.90 -12.15
C GLY A 371 15.52 -6.63 -11.57
N GLU A 372 15.73 -7.26 -10.40
CA GLU A 372 14.86 -8.21 -9.74
C GLU A 372 13.77 -7.54 -8.87
N HIS A 373 12.92 -8.37 -8.23
CA HIS A 373 11.89 -7.99 -7.28
C HIS A 373 12.45 -7.27 -6.05
N ASN A 374 12.53 -5.95 -6.08
CA ASN A 374 13.08 -5.13 -5.00
C ASN A 374 12.58 -3.69 -5.08
N ILE A 375 12.91 -2.88 -4.04
CA ILE A 375 12.82 -1.42 -4.02
C ILE A 375 14.20 -0.88 -3.68
N LEU A 376 14.72 0.03 -4.47
CA LEU A 376 16.10 0.52 -4.40
C LEU A 376 16.16 2.06 -4.53
N LEU A 377 17.36 2.61 -4.46
CA LEU A 377 17.60 4.06 -4.61
C LEU A 377 16.97 4.65 -5.87
N PHE A 378 17.06 3.93 -7.01
CA PHE A 378 16.45 4.35 -8.27
C PHE A 378 14.94 4.59 -8.13
N ASP A 379 14.25 3.67 -7.44
CA ASP A 379 12.81 3.79 -7.23
C ASP A 379 12.49 4.97 -6.30
N TRP A 380 13.26 5.13 -5.22
CA TRP A 380 13.08 6.25 -4.28
C TRP A 380 13.29 7.62 -4.91
N ASP A 381 14.28 7.77 -5.79
CA ASP A 381 14.50 9.03 -6.51
C ASP A 381 13.27 9.38 -7.37
N HIS A 382 12.71 8.42 -8.10
CA HIS A 382 11.49 8.62 -8.87
C HIS A 382 10.30 8.98 -7.98
N TYR A 383 10.11 8.31 -6.84
CA TYR A 383 9.00 8.60 -5.92
C TYR A 383 9.10 9.99 -5.32
N ILE A 384 10.29 10.38 -4.86
CA ILE A 384 10.53 11.67 -4.24
C ILE A 384 10.35 12.79 -5.27
N ASP A 385 10.95 12.66 -6.47
CA ASP A 385 10.84 13.66 -7.54
C ASP A 385 9.38 13.83 -7.97
N PHE A 386 8.66 12.73 -8.14
CA PHE A 386 7.24 12.76 -8.48
C PHE A 386 6.41 13.43 -7.37
N ALA A 387 6.60 13.03 -6.12
CA ALA A 387 5.89 13.61 -4.98
C ALA A 387 6.12 15.13 -4.89
N PHE A 388 7.37 15.60 -4.97
CA PHE A 388 7.67 17.03 -4.98
C PHE A 388 7.12 17.76 -6.21
N SER A 389 6.95 17.07 -7.34
CA SER A 389 6.36 17.67 -8.54
C SER A 389 4.87 17.98 -8.38
N VAL A 390 4.14 17.19 -7.60
CA VAL A 390 2.70 17.34 -7.36
C VAL A 390 2.37 18.14 -6.10
N TRP A 391 3.32 18.27 -5.16
CA TRP A 391 3.16 19.06 -3.92
C TRP A 391 3.60 20.54 -4.06
N LYS A 392 3.54 21.08 -5.24
CA LYS A 392 3.94 22.49 -5.51
C LYS A 392 3.06 23.50 -4.83
#